data_ef05a640bdd804b70e78503738f963e4
#
_entry.id   ef05a640bdd804b70e78503738f963e4
#
_cell.length_a   1.000
_cell.length_b   1.000
_cell.length_c   1.000
_cell.angle_alpha   90.00
_cell.angle_beta   90.00
_cell.angle_gamma   90.00
#
_symmetry.space_group_name_H-M   'P 1'
#
loop_
_entity.id
_entity.type
_entity.pdbx_description
1 polymer ?
#
loop_
_entity_poly.entity_id
_entity_poly.type
_entity_poly.pdbx_seq_one_letter_code
_entity_poly.pdbx_strand_id
1 'polypeptide(L)'
;MNRMSRNEFFLLLAAVVFAMFFSIGSFPLFDGSETFFAELAREMSGSDNYFVSQNFSAYPLNLWPLGTWLTGTSFHLFGITEASARFPSAVMGAFTVLLTAVAVTRLFNERAGLCAALF
;
A
#
# COMPACT_ATOMS: atom_id res chain seq x y z
N MET A 1 -19.26 2.85 -31.79
CA MET A 1 -18.64 2.41 -30.53
C MET A 1 -17.72 3.53 -30.07
N ASN A 2 -18.17 4.39 -29.12
CA ASN A 2 -17.43 5.58 -28.74
C ASN A 2 -16.06 5.20 -28.15
N ARG A 3 -15.00 5.77 -28.71
CA ARG A 3 -13.69 5.74 -28.08
C ARG A 3 -13.78 6.55 -26.80
N MET A 4 -13.40 5.97 -25.69
CA MET A 4 -13.29 6.67 -24.43
C MET A 4 -12.26 7.79 -24.59
N SER A 5 -12.56 8.98 -24.09
CA SER A 5 -11.59 10.06 -24.17
C SER A 5 -10.44 9.81 -23.17
N ARG A 6 -9.26 10.26 -23.52
CA ARG A 6 -8.07 10.16 -22.63
C ARG A 6 -8.34 10.75 -21.24
N ASN A 7 -9.15 11.80 -21.18
CA ASN A 7 -9.52 12.45 -19.93
C ASN A 7 -10.44 11.56 -19.07
N GLU A 8 -11.41 10.87 -19.69
CA GLU A 8 -12.26 9.91 -18.97
C GLU A 8 -11.45 8.74 -18.38
N PHE A 9 -10.46 8.25 -19.13
CA PHE A 9 -9.55 7.23 -18.64
C PHE A 9 -8.81 7.69 -17.37
N PHE A 10 -8.20 8.87 -17.40
CA PHE A 10 -7.47 9.40 -16.24
C PHE A 10 -8.38 9.71 -15.06
N LEU A 11 -9.61 10.21 -15.29
CA LEU A 11 -10.57 10.48 -14.21
C LEU A 11 -11.01 9.19 -13.51
N LEU A 12 -11.32 8.15 -14.27
CA LEU A 12 -11.71 6.86 -13.69
C LEU A 12 -10.54 6.20 -12.95
N LEU A 13 -9.34 6.25 -13.51
CA LEU A 13 -8.14 5.72 -12.84
C LEU A 13 -7.85 6.47 -11.54
N ALA A 14 -7.97 7.80 -11.55
CA ALA A 14 -7.82 8.62 -10.35
C ALA A 14 -8.88 8.29 -9.30
N ALA A 15 -10.12 8.03 -9.71
CA ALA A 15 -11.20 7.62 -8.80
C ALA A 15 -10.91 6.26 -8.14
N VAL A 16 -10.38 5.29 -8.87
CA VAL A 16 -9.98 3.98 -8.33
C VAL A 16 -8.86 4.14 -7.30
N VAL A 17 -7.82 4.89 -7.63
CA VAL A 17 -6.72 5.16 -6.70
C VAL A 17 -7.22 5.91 -5.47
N PHE A 18 -8.06 6.93 -5.66
CA PHE A 18 -8.66 7.68 -4.54
C PHE A 18 -9.47 6.78 -3.60
N ALA A 19 -10.26 5.85 -4.16
CA ALA A 19 -11.06 4.91 -3.37
C ALA A 19 -10.19 4.03 -2.47
N MET A 20 -8.97 3.68 -2.88
CA MET A 20 -8.03 2.90 -2.06
C MET A 20 -7.58 3.66 -0.81
N PHE A 21 -7.51 4.99 -0.87
CA PHE A 21 -7.10 5.83 0.26
C PHE A 21 -8.27 6.31 1.12
N PHE A 22 -9.49 6.30 0.59
CA PHE A 22 -10.65 6.92 1.23
C PHE A 22 -10.99 6.33 2.59
N SER A 23 -10.75 5.03 2.81
CA SER A 23 -11.13 4.31 4.04
C SER A 23 -9.93 3.75 4.80
N ILE A 24 -8.72 4.23 4.54
CA ILE A 24 -7.49 3.63 5.05
C ILE A 24 -7.38 3.66 6.59
N GLY A 25 -7.98 4.63 7.24
CA GLY A 25 -7.98 4.81 8.70
C GLY A 25 -9.33 4.56 9.37
N SER A 26 -10.35 4.08 8.64
CA SER A 26 -11.73 3.98 9.17
C SER A 26 -11.99 2.73 10.00
N PHE A 27 -11.12 1.73 9.95
CA PHE A 27 -11.27 0.46 10.67
C PHE A 27 -10.06 0.17 11.52
N PRO A 28 -10.25 -0.33 12.77
CA PRO A 28 -9.14 -0.77 13.61
C PRO A 28 -8.38 -1.93 12.95
N LEU A 29 -7.14 -2.16 13.39
CA LEU A 29 -6.32 -3.27 12.94
C LEU A 29 -6.90 -4.58 13.50
N PHE A 30 -7.54 -5.39 12.68
CA PHE A 30 -8.24 -6.60 13.09
C PHE A 30 -7.48 -7.89 12.86
N ASP A 31 -6.60 -7.93 11.88
CA ASP A 31 -5.86 -9.13 11.55
C ASP A 31 -4.59 -9.24 12.42
N GLY A 32 -4.36 -10.41 13.00
CA GLY A 32 -3.19 -10.66 13.84
C GLY A 32 -1.86 -10.42 13.11
N SER A 33 -1.82 -10.65 11.79
CA SER A 33 -0.66 -10.34 10.96
C SER A 33 -0.45 -8.83 10.80
N GLU A 34 -1.51 -8.06 10.53
CA GLU A 34 -1.44 -6.60 10.38
C GLU A 34 -1.00 -5.92 11.69
N THR A 35 -1.59 -6.34 12.81
CA THR A 35 -1.23 -5.85 14.15
C THR A 35 0.21 -6.21 14.50
N PHE A 36 0.65 -7.41 14.15
CA PHE A 36 2.02 -7.87 14.39
C PHE A 36 3.06 -7.01 13.66
N PHE A 37 2.86 -6.76 12.36
CA PHE A 37 3.77 -5.90 11.58
C PHE A 37 3.77 -4.45 12.04
N ALA A 38 2.60 -3.94 12.46
CA ALA A 38 2.49 -2.59 13.01
C ALA A 38 3.24 -2.47 14.35
N GLU A 39 3.13 -3.46 15.24
CA GLU A 39 3.85 -3.45 16.52
C GLU A 39 5.37 -3.57 16.32
N LEU A 40 5.80 -4.45 15.42
CA LEU A 40 7.21 -4.59 15.07
C LEU A 40 7.79 -3.28 14.50
N ALA A 41 7.04 -2.61 13.62
CA ALA A 41 7.43 -1.32 13.06
C ALA A 41 7.47 -0.21 14.13
N ARG A 42 6.56 -0.25 15.11
CA ARG A 42 6.53 0.66 16.26
C ARG A 42 7.76 0.49 17.14
N GLU A 43 8.14 -0.73 17.47
CA GLU A 43 9.36 -1.02 18.23
C GLU A 43 10.62 -0.53 17.51
N MET A 44 10.70 -0.76 16.19
CA MET A 44 11.82 -0.30 15.38
C MET A 44 11.91 1.22 15.32
N SER A 45 10.80 1.92 15.22
CA SER A 45 10.79 3.39 15.19
C SER A 45 11.16 4.04 16.52
N GLY A 46 11.03 3.32 17.64
CA GLY A 46 11.41 3.77 18.98
C GLY A 46 12.81 3.34 19.43
N SER A 47 13.52 2.53 18.65
CA SER A 47 14.85 2.02 19.00
C SER A 47 15.95 2.75 18.21
N ASP A 48 17.15 2.89 18.81
CA ASP A 48 18.33 3.44 18.12
C ASP A 48 18.80 2.59 16.92
N ASN A 49 18.32 1.34 16.81
CA ASN A 49 18.59 0.42 15.71
C ASN A 49 17.39 0.27 14.79
N TYR A 50 17.22 1.20 13.87
CA TYR A 50 16.11 1.22 12.89
C TYR A 50 16.03 -0.03 12.01
N PHE A 51 17.11 -0.79 11.85
CA PHE A 51 17.16 -1.94 10.95
C PHE A 51 16.90 -3.28 11.61
N VAL A 52 16.93 -3.36 12.94
CA VAL A 52 16.81 -4.62 13.67
C VAL A 52 15.91 -4.43 14.89
N SER A 53 14.73 -5.04 14.88
CA SER A 53 13.93 -5.14 16.10
C SER A 53 14.67 -6.04 17.10
N GLN A 54 14.73 -5.64 18.38
CA GLN A 54 15.36 -6.42 19.43
C GLN A 54 14.63 -7.76 19.67
N ASN A 55 13.35 -7.86 19.29
CA ASN A 55 12.57 -9.09 19.37
C ASN A 55 12.72 -10.00 18.14
N PHE A 56 13.55 -9.63 17.16
CA PHE A 56 13.81 -10.44 15.97
C PHE A 56 14.44 -11.81 16.30
N SER A 57 15.09 -11.94 17.46
CA SER A 57 15.63 -13.22 17.95
C SER A 57 14.57 -14.22 18.42
N ALA A 58 13.35 -13.77 18.71
CA ALA A 58 12.24 -14.61 19.16
C ALA A 58 11.37 -15.14 18.01
N TYR A 59 11.51 -14.60 16.79
CA TYR A 59 10.71 -14.99 15.63
C TYR A 59 11.61 -15.47 14.49
N PRO A 60 11.23 -16.54 13.77
CA PRO A 60 12.04 -17.04 12.67
C PRO A 60 12.21 -15.97 11.59
N LEU A 61 13.45 -15.76 11.16
CA LEU A 61 13.94 -14.75 10.20
C LEU A 61 13.31 -14.79 8.79
N ASN A 62 12.20 -15.49 8.61
CA ASN A 62 11.49 -15.58 7.34
C ASN A 62 10.53 -14.41 7.08
N LEU A 63 10.47 -13.43 7.97
CA LEU A 63 9.65 -12.23 7.79
C LEU A 63 10.41 -11.24 6.92
N TRP A 64 9.81 -10.90 5.80
CA TRP A 64 10.34 -9.93 4.83
C TRP A 64 10.52 -8.56 5.51
N PRO A 65 11.74 -8.06 5.68
CA PRO A 65 11.98 -6.83 6.44
C PRO A 65 11.44 -5.58 5.73
N LEU A 66 11.25 -5.64 4.41
CA LEU A 66 10.84 -4.50 3.60
C LEU A 66 9.50 -3.89 4.04
N GLY A 67 8.50 -4.73 4.32
CA GLY A 67 7.19 -4.26 4.79
C GLY A 67 7.29 -3.52 6.12
N THR A 68 8.05 -4.08 7.06
CA THR A 68 8.27 -3.48 8.38
C THR A 68 9.04 -2.15 8.27
N TRP A 69 10.05 -2.06 7.43
CA TRP A 69 10.80 -0.82 7.20
C TRP A 69 9.93 0.27 6.56
N LEU A 70 9.09 -0.08 5.59
CA LEU A 70 8.16 0.87 4.97
C LEU A 70 7.13 1.37 5.98
N THR A 71 6.58 0.48 6.81
CA THR A 71 5.64 0.86 7.87
C THR A 71 6.32 1.70 8.95
N GLY A 72 7.53 1.34 9.38
CA GLY A 72 8.33 2.14 10.32
C GLY A 72 8.63 3.53 9.78
N THR A 73 8.98 3.66 8.51
CA THR A 73 9.17 4.95 7.84
C THR A 73 7.88 5.76 7.82
N SER A 74 6.74 5.12 7.55
CA SER A 74 5.43 5.77 7.59
C SER A 74 5.09 6.29 8.99
N PHE A 75 5.39 5.52 10.05
CA PHE A 75 5.21 5.95 11.43
C PHE A 75 6.07 7.15 11.80
N HIS A 76 7.29 7.20 11.27
CA HIS A 76 8.19 8.32 11.50
C HIS A 76 7.71 9.61 10.83
N LEU A 77 7.06 9.53 9.66
CA LEU A 77 6.58 10.68 8.89
C LEU A 77 5.20 11.16 9.34
N PHE A 78 4.29 10.25 9.65
CA PHE A 78 2.86 10.56 9.87
C PHE A 78 2.41 10.26 11.31
N GLY A 79 3.30 9.77 12.17
CA GLY A 79 2.95 9.31 13.50
C GLY A 79 2.37 7.89 13.52
N ILE A 80 2.24 7.33 14.72
CA ILE A 80 1.77 5.96 14.94
C ILE A 80 0.24 5.95 14.92
N THR A 81 -0.34 5.66 13.78
CA THR A 81 -1.80 5.56 13.56
C THR A 81 -2.12 4.35 12.68
N GLU A 82 -3.36 3.90 12.69
CA GLU A 82 -3.85 2.82 11.83
C GLU A 82 -3.71 3.17 10.34
N ALA A 83 -3.98 4.43 10.01
CA ALA A 83 -3.81 4.94 8.65
C ALA A 83 -2.35 4.88 8.19
N SER A 84 -1.40 5.29 9.04
CA SER A 84 0.02 5.23 8.71
C SER A 84 0.58 3.82 8.63
N ALA A 85 0.01 2.85 9.37
CA ALA A 85 0.35 1.44 9.23
C ALA A 85 -0.01 0.88 7.86
N ARG A 86 -1.16 1.27 7.32
CA ARG A 86 -1.69 0.82 6.01
C ARG A 86 -1.19 1.64 4.82
N PHE A 87 -0.67 2.83 5.08
CA PHE A 87 -0.24 3.75 4.03
C PHE A 87 0.75 3.14 3.04
N PRO A 88 1.82 2.42 3.44
CA PRO A 88 2.74 1.79 2.51
C PRO A 88 2.07 0.75 1.61
N SER A 89 1.17 -0.06 2.16
CA SER A 89 0.42 -1.07 1.39
C SER A 89 -0.51 -0.42 0.37
N ALA A 90 -1.20 0.67 0.73
CA ALA A 90 -2.04 1.42 -0.19
C ALA A 90 -1.24 2.07 -1.31
N VAL A 91 -0.06 2.62 -1.02
CA VAL A 91 0.85 3.18 -2.03
C VAL A 91 1.31 2.09 -3.01
N MET A 92 1.75 0.95 -2.51
CA MET A 92 2.18 -0.17 -3.36
C MET A 92 1.02 -0.74 -4.19
N GLY A 93 -0.19 -0.82 -3.61
CA GLY A 93 -1.41 -1.18 -4.33
C GLY A 93 -1.73 -0.20 -5.45
N ALA A 94 -1.68 1.11 -5.18
CA ALA A 94 -1.88 2.14 -6.19
C ALA A 94 -0.85 2.06 -7.32
N PHE A 95 0.42 1.83 -7.01
CA PHE A 95 1.46 1.57 -8.02
C PHE A 95 1.13 0.36 -8.89
N THR A 96 0.69 -0.74 -8.29
CA THR A 96 0.30 -1.95 -9.01
C THR A 96 -0.85 -1.67 -9.97
N VAL A 97 -1.90 -0.99 -9.52
CA VAL A 97 -3.04 -0.57 -10.35
C VAL A 97 -2.60 0.29 -11.52
N LEU A 98 -1.77 1.32 -11.25
CA LEU A 98 -1.26 2.22 -12.29
C LEU A 98 -0.40 1.49 -13.33
N LEU A 99 0.54 0.66 -12.90
CA LEU A 99 1.41 -0.11 -13.77
C LEU A 99 0.60 -1.08 -14.63
N THR A 100 -0.35 -1.79 -14.03
CA THR A 100 -1.23 -2.73 -14.74
C THR A 100 -2.09 -1.99 -15.77
N ALA A 101 -2.72 -0.89 -15.38
CA ALA A 101 -3.51 -0.06 -16.29
C ALA A 101 -2.68 0.42 -17.49
N VAL A 102 -1.48 0.93 -17.26
CA VAL A 102 -0.59 1.40 -18.32
C VAL A 102 -0.12 0.26 -19.22
N ALA A 103 0.29 -0.87 -18.62
CA ALA A 103 0.74 -2.02 -19.41
C ALA A 103 -0.37 -2.58 -20.30
N VAL A 104 -1.57 -2.79 -19.76
CA VAL A 104 -2.70 -3.31 -20.53
C VAL A 104 -3.19 -2.31 -21.59
N THR A 105 -3.20 -1.02 -21.27
CA THR A 105 -3.53 0.02 -22.27
C THR A 105 -2.55 0.03 -23.43
N ARG A 106 -1.26 -0.17 -23.17
CA ARG A 106 -0.22 -0.22 -24.21
C ARG A 106 -0.30 -1.47 -25.08
N LEU A 107 -0.69 -2.60 -24.51
CA LEU A 107 -0.76 -3.89 -25.22
C LEU A 107 -2.08 -4.11 -25.97
N PHE A 108 -3.18 -3.56 -25.47
CA PHE A 108 -4.52 -3.79 -26.00
C PHE A 108 -5.26 -2.49 -26.34
N ASN A 109 -5.94 -1.89 -25.38
CA ASN A 109 -6.65 -0.62 -25.54
C ASN A 109 -7.01 -0.01 -24.16
N GLU A 110 -7.50 1.24 -24.16
CA GLU A 110 -7.85 1.99 -22.96
C GLU A 110 -8.94 1.30 -22.11
N ARG A 111 -9.92 0.66 -22.73
CA ARG A 111 -10.98 -0.06 -22.01
C ARG A 111 -10.47 -1.29 -21.28
N ALA A 112 -9.59 -2.06 -21.92
CA ALA A 112 -8.96 -3.20 -21.29
C ALA A 112 -8.07 -2.77 -20.11
N GLY A 113 -7.36 -1.64 -20.23
CA GLY A 113 -6.58 -1.05 -19.14
C GLY A 113 -7.41 -0.67 -17.92
N LEU A 114 -8.60 -0.08 -18.13
CA LEU A 114 -9.53 0.22 -17.04
C LEU A 114 -10.12 -1.03 -16.40
N CYS A 115 -10.53 -2.02 -17.19
CA CYS A 115 -11.00 -3.29 -16.64
C CYS A 115 -9.91 -3.94 -15.78
N ALA A 116 -8.65 -3.93 -16.23
CA ALA A 116 -7.54 -4.47 -15.46
C ALA A 116 -7.20 -3.66 -14.20
N ALA A 117 -7.56 -2.39 -14.14
CA ALA A 117 -7.39 -1.54 -12.96
C ALA A 117 -8.49 -1.76 -11.91
N LEU A 118 -9.65 -2.29 -12.32
CA LEU A 118 -10.81 -2.53 -11.43
C LEU A 118 -10.80 -3.92 -10.80
N PHE A 119 -10.07 -4.87 -11.38
CA PHE A 119 -9.93 -6.25 -10.89
C PHE A 119 -8.57 -6.50 -10.25
#